data_0099983f6895cb223f818d2c621fe79a
#
_entry.id   0099983f6895cb223f818d2c621fe79a
#
_cell.length_a   1.000
_cell.length_b   1.000
_cell.length_c   1.000
_cell.angle_alpha   90.00
_cell.angle_beta   90.00
_cell.angle_gamma   90.00
#
_symmetry.space_group_name_H-M   'P 1'
#
loop_
_entity.id
_entity.type
_entity.pdbx_description
1 polymer ?
#
loop_
_entity_poly.entity_id
_entity_poly.type
_entity_poly.pdbx_seq_one_letter_code
_entity_poly.pdbx_strand_id
1 'polypeptide(L)'
;CSMVTFVHGTLITGVIQSSAGTVVICVGLVNSGIMTLTQSVGVIMGANIGTTVTGQLIRMADISGDSLLLTLIQPKTFAPVVAFVGCIFYVFLRNAKKKNIGQIMLGFGILFTGMSLMDTGVSPLRESAAFQELFVTMTNPMLGVLVGMVVTVIIQSSSASVGILQALSSTGLVTFGSAIPIILGAHIGTAFTPLLTIGGSSKDGKRAALIHLYFNIIGSFVLLAAIYAVRYTIGIPVWGDVMNKSTIANIHTLSSVAAMLLFLPFSSVLSKLAMLTVPNSAEEAQEMSMPVLDERLFKSPAVALQQAKSAVVKMSRRAARNVSLSTPLLLKMDEDVVSAINVRENLIDRMEVEISNYLIKMTDQELGDDESHAVTELLNFVTEFERIGDYAVNIQEKAVELYEKEASFSDIAKNELQLLDSALEQILTRTNDAFENDDIALARQVEPLEEVIDILVEKLRDGHIKRLKDGICSIDTGVVFLDVLNNVERISDHCSNVAARLVGTSEGDDYDSHTLKSLMHHNPSKEYSLMYEECCKEYLTPLAAMEKEA
;
A
#
# COMPACT_ATOMS: atom_id res chain seq x y z
N CYS A 1 -4.94 -7.19 -16.63
CA CYS A 1 -3.49 -7.05 -16.39
C CYS A 1 -2.91 -6.13 -17.46
N SER A 2 -2.35 -4.97 -17.10
CA SER A 2 -1.78 -4.08 -18.09
C SER A 2 -0.35 -4.53 -18.42
N MET A 3 0.02 -4.48 -19.69
CA MET A 3 1.40 -4.71 -20.15
C MET A 3 2.39 -3.80 -19.40
N VAL A 4 1.94 -2.62 -19.00
CA VAL A 4 2.73 -1.64 -18.25
C VAL A 4 3.14 -2.19 -16.88
N THR A 5 2.22 -2.72 -16.07
CA THR A 5 2.53 -3.27 -14.73
C THR A 5 3.46 -4.47 -14.80
N PHE A 6 3.32 -5.29 -15.85
CA PHE A 6 4.20 -6.40 -16.11
C PHE A 6 5.64 -5.94 -16.42
N VAL A 7 5.83 -4.97 -17.33
CA VAL A 7 7.15 -4.44 -17.66
C VAL A 7 7.81 -3.81 -16.43
N HIS A 8 7.06 -3.05 -15.63
CA HIS A 8 7.58 -2.49 -14.37
C HIS A 8 8.03 -3.58 -13.40
N GLY A 9 7.23 -4.62 -13.18
CA GLY A 9 7.61 -5.75 -12.32
C GLY A 9 8.89 -6.44 -12.78
N THR A 10 9.06 -6.63 -14.11
CA THR A 10 10.27 -7.22 -14.68
C THR A 10 11.51 -6.32 -14.48
N LEU A 11 11.37 -5.02 -14.77
CA LEU A 11 12.47 -4.05 -14.64
C LEU A 11 12.88 -3.86 -13.18
N ILE A 12 11.91 -3.63 -12.29
CA ILE A 12 12.17 -3.44 -10.86
C ILE A 12 12.89 -4.67 -10.29
N THR A 13 12.39 -5.87 -10.56
CA THR A 13 13.03 -7.10 -10.06
C THR A 13 14.40 -7.34 -10.71
N GLY A 14 14.56 -7.04 -12.00
CA GLY A 14 15.84 -7.13 -12.69
C GLY A 14 16.91 -6.20 -12.09
N VAL A 15 16.50 -5.04 -11.56
CA VAL A 15 17.40 -4.09 -10.87
C VAL A 15 17.62 -4.49 -9.42
N ILE A 16 16.53 -4.76 -8.65
CA ILE A 16 16.60 -5.12 -7.23
C ILE A 16 17.22 -6.52 -7.02
N GLN A 17 17.17 -7.39 -8.05
CA GLN A 17 17.64 -8.79 -8.00
C GLN A 17 16.92 -9.65 -6.96
N SER A 18 15.72 -9.26 -6.54
CA SER A 18 14.90 -9.97 -5.54
C SER A 18 13.42 -9.95 -5.93
N SER A 19 12.89 -11.06 -6.43
CA SER A 19 11.45 -11.19 -6.70
C SER A 19 10.64 -11.17 -5.40
N ALA A 20 11.15 -11.81 -4.34
CA ALA A 20 10.50 -11.77 -3.04
C ALA A 20 10.38 -10.33 -2.52
N GLY A 21 11.45 -9.53 -2.63
CA GLY A 21 11.43 -8.11 -2.27
C GLY A 21 10.42 -7.31 -3.09
N THR A 22 10.41 -7.50 -4.42
CA THR A 22 9.44 -6.83 -5.31
C THR A 22 8.00 -7.21 -4.98
N VAL A 23 7.72 -8.49 -4.69
CA VAL A 23 6.38 -8.95 -4.34
C VAL A 23 5.97 -8.42 -2.96
N VAL A 24 6.87 -8.34 -1.98
CA VAL A 24 6.59 -7.74 -0.67
C VAL A 24 6.25 -6.25 -0.80
N ILE A 25 6.98 -5.50 -1.64
CA ILE A 25 6.64 -4.10 -1.95
C ILE A 25 5.25 -4.04 -2.63
N CYS A 26 4.99 -4.92 -3.60
CA CYS A 26 3.70 -5.00 -4.28
C CYS A 26 2.55 -5.30 -3.29
N VAL A 27 2.74 -6.23 -2.35
CA VAL A 27 1.79 -6.53 -1.26
C VAL A 27 1.58 -5.28 -0.39
N GLY A 28 2.62 -4.53 -0.06
CA GLY A 28 2.53 -3.27 0.67
C GLY A 28 1.70 -2.22 -0.08
N LEU A 29 1.92 -2.05 -1.39
CA LEU A 29 1.16 -1.12 -2.24
C LEU A 29 -0.32 -1.51 -2.37
N VAL A 30 -0.62 -2.80 -2.47
CA VAL A 30 -2.00 -3.29 -2.48
C VAL A 30 -2.65 -3.10 -1.10
N ASN A 31 -1.91 -3.35 -0.04
CA ASN A 31 -2.36 -3.20 1.33
C ASN A 31 -2.73 -1.75 1.68
N SER A 32 -1.99 -0.78 1.15
CA SER A 32 -2.25 0.66 1.32
C SER A 32 -3.32 1.22 0.37
N GLY A 33 -3.82 0.42 -0.59
CA GLY A 33 -4.79 0.87 -1.59
C GLY A 33 -4.19 1.66 -2.77
N ILE A 34 -2.86 1.86 -2.80
CA ILE A 34 -2.17 2.56 -3.91
C ILE A 34 -2.23 1.74 -5.20
N MET A 35 -2.27 0.41 -5.08
CA MET A 35 -2.34 -0.52 -6.20
C MET A 35 -3.54 -1.46 -6.05
N THR A 36 -4.29 -1.65 -7.13
CA THR A 36 -5.39 -2.63 -7.13
C THR A 36 -4.85 -4.06 -7.19
N LEU A 37 -5.63 -5.01 -6.64
CA LEU A 37 -5.29 -6.44 -6.71
C LEU A 37 -5.08 -6.91 -8.16
N THR A 38 -5.84 -6.38 -9.12
CA THR A 38 -5.69 -6.73 -10.54
C THR A 38 -4.38 -6.22 -11.15
N GLN A 39 -3.92 -5.05 -10.73
CA GLN A 39 -2.63 -4.49 -11.16
C GLN A 39 -1.47 -5.31 -10.59
N SER A 40 -1.58 -5.78 -9.34
CA SER A 40 -0.53 -6.57 -8.68
C SER A 40 -0.19 -7.86 -9.44
N VAL A 41 -1.17 -8.50 -10.10
CA VAL A 41 -0.96 -9.70 -10.92
C VAL A 41 0.13 -9.47 -11.97
N GLY A 42 0.09 -8.32 -12.66
CA GLY A 42 1.09 -7.99 -13.67
C GLY A 42 2.50 -7.84 -13.09
N VAL A 43 2.60 -7.11 -11.97
CA VAL A 43 3.88 -6.91 -11.27
C VAL A 43 4.47 -8.25 -10.81
N ILE A 44 3.64 -9.12 -10.22
CA ILE A 44 4.03 -10.46 -9.74
C ILE A 44 4.54 -11.35 -10.88
N MET A 45 3.83 -11.38 -12.01
CA MET A 45 4.27 -12.13 -13.19
C MET A 45 5.60 -11.58 -13.73
N GLY A 46 5.74 -10.25 -13.78
CA GLY A 46 6.97 -9.59 -14.21
C GLY A 46 8.15 -9.87 -13.28
N ALA A 47 7.92 -9.90 -11.98
CA ALA A 47 8.94 -10.18 -10.98
C ALA A 47 9.61 -11.55 -11.19
N ASN A 48 8.84 -12.58 -11.58
CA ASN A 48 9.38 -13.91 -11.85
C ASN A 48 10.33 -13.92 -13.07
N ILE A 49 10.07 -13.10 -14.10
CA ILE A 49 10.99 -12.96 -15.23
C ILE A 49 12.22 -12.15 -14.83
N GLY A 50 12.04 -11.04 -14.10
CA GLY A 50 13.15 -10.20 -13.62
C GLY A 50 14.20 -10.99 -12.83
N THR A 51 13.76 -11.98 -12.05
CA THR A 51 14.65 -12.88 -11.28
C THR A 51 15.61 -13.66 -12.16
N THR A 52 15.22 -14.00 -13.40
CA THR A 52 16.07 -14.80 -14.30
C THR A 52 17.32 -14.06 -14.78
N VAL A 53 17.33 -12.73 -14.67
CA VAL A 53 18.51 -11.89 -15.00
C VAL A 53 19.74 -12.33 -14.21
N THR A 54 19.56 -12.70 -12.92
CA THR A 54 20.68 -13.22 -12.10
C THR A 54 21.28 -14.48 -12.70
N GLY A 55 20.45 -15.44 -13.10
CA GLY A 55 20.93 -16.67 -13.77
C GLY A 55 21.68 -16.39 -15.08
N GLN A 56 21.20 -15.39 -15.83
CA GLN A 56 21.88 -14.95 -17.06
C GLN A 56 23.23 -14.24 -16.78
N LEU A 57 23.36 -13.53 -15.66
CA LEU A 57 24.64 -12.98 -15.22
C LEU A 57 25.61 -14.10 -14.80
N ILE A 58 25.13 -15.07 -14.03
CA ILE A 58 25.95 -16.21 -13.55
C ILE A 58 26.49 -17.04 -14.71
N ARG A 59 25.71 -17.24 -15.79
CA ARG A 59 26.19 -17.99 -16.97
C ARG A 59 27.41 -17.36 -17.63
N MET A 60 27.66 -16.06 -17.42
CA MET A 60 28.87 -15.41 -17.95
C MET A 60 30.15 -16.04 -17.38
N ALA A 61 30.06 -16.75 -16.25
CA ALA A 61 31.19 -17.49 -15.69
C ALA A 61 31.69 -18.66 -16.61
N ASP A 62 30.85 -19.11 -17.55
CA ASP A 62 31.20 -20.18 -18.50
C ASP A 62 31.86 -19.65 -19.77
N ILE A 63 32.07 -18.33 -19.90
CA ILE A 63 32.82 -17.77 -21.05
C ILE A 63 34.25 -18.28 -20.98
N SER A 64 34.59 -19.17 -21.89
CA SER A 64 35.92 -19.77 -22.01
C SER A 64 36.46 -19.60 -23.45
N GLY A 65 37.75 -19.44 -23.58
CA GLY A 65 38.41 -19.36 -24.86
C GLY A 65 39.93 -19.22 -24.70
N ASP A 66 40.68 -19.67 -25.67
CA ASP A 66 42.16 -19.74 -25.63
C ASP A 66 42.84 -18.41 -25.98
N SER A 67 42.09 -17.37 -26.29
CA SER A 67 42.61 -16.04 -26.57
C SER A 67 42.91 -15.26 -25.29
N LEU A 68 44.05 -14.57 -25.26
CA LEU A 68 44.45 -13.71 -24.14
C LEU A 68 43.37 -12.65 -23.81
N LEU A 69 42.73 -12.10 -24.83
CA LEU A 69 41.62 -11.15 -24.71
C LEU A 69 40.42 -11.79 -24.04
N LEU A 70 40.05 -13.02 -24.43
CA LEU A 70 38.94 -13.75 -23.82
C LEU A 70 39.25 -14.12 -22.36
N THR A 71 40.48 -14.50 -22.05
CA THR A 71 40.93 -14.80 -20.68
C THR A 71 40.83 -13.56 -19.77
N LEU A 72 41.13 -12.37 -20.27
CA LEU A 72 41.02 -11.12 -19.51
C LEU A 72 39.57 -10.69 -19.29
N ILE A 73 38.67 -11.03 -20.23
CA ILE A 73 37.23 -10.72 -20.12
C ILE A 73 36.49 -11.78 -19.30
N GLN A 74 37.09 -12.92 -18.99
CA GLN A 74 36.46 -13.93 -18.14
C GLN A 74 36.16 -13.37 -16.77
N PRO A 75 34.92 -13.56 -16.26
CA PRO A 75 34.54 -13.07 -14.92
C PRO A 75 35.47 -13.56 -13.80
N LYS A 76 36.01 -14.76 -13.91
CA LYS A 76 37.02 -15.29 -12.98
C LYS A 76 38.25 -14.40 -12.85
N THR A 77 38.65 -13.73 -13.92
CA THR A 77 39.86 -12.90 -13.97
C THR A 77 39.56 -11.46 -13.60
N PHE A 78 38.51 -10.87 -14.18
CA PHE A 78 38.27 -9.43 -13.96
C PHE A 78 37.38 -9.11 -12.76
N ALA A 79 36.52 -10.03 -12.32
CA ALA A 79 35.63 -9.75 -11.20
C ALA A 79 36.36 -9.39 -9.89
N PRO A 80 37.47 -10.05 -9.50
CA PRO A 80 38.25 -9.61 -8.34
C PRO A 80 38.84 -8.20 -8.52
N VAL A 81 39.23 -7.82 -9.75
CA VAL A 81 39.74 -6.47 -10.05
C VAL A 81 38.62 -5.44 -9.90
N VAL A 82 37.43 -5.75 -10.43
CA VAL A 82 36.23 -4.90 -10.30
C VAL A 82 35.86 -4.75 -8.84
N ALA A 83 35.89 -5.84 -8.05
CA ALA A 83 35.65 -5.79 -6.62
C ALA A 83 36.66 -4.90 -5.88
N PHE A 84 37.93 -5.00 -6.22
CA PHE A 84 38.98 -4.18 -5.62
C PHE A 84 38.79 -2.68 -5.91
N VAL A 85 38.52 -2.34 -7.18
CA VAL A 85 38.19 -0.95 -7.56
C VAL A 85 36.89 -0.49 -6.87
N GLY A 86 35.88 -1.34 -6.79
CA GLY A 86 34.65 -1.08 -6.09
C GLY A 86 34.86 -0.81 -4.59
N CYS A 87 35.75 -1.56 -3.95
CA CYS A 87 36.16 -1.35 -2.57
C CYS A 87 36.81 0.04 -2.38
N ILE A 88 37.70 0.43 -3.29
CA ILE A 88 38.32 1.77 -3.28
C ILE A 88 37.23 2.86 -3.39
N PHE A 89 36.29 2.71 -4.31
CA PHE A 89 35.19 3.66 -4.47
C PHE A 89 34.33 3.76 -3.21
N TYR A 90 33.99 2.64 -2.62
CA TYR A 90 33.16 2.57 -1.41
C TYR A 90 33.83 3.17 -0.19
N VAL A 91 35.13 2.87 0.03
CA VAL A 91 35.87 3.29 1.23
C VAL A 91 36.36 4.73 1.14
N PHE A 92 36.96 5.12 -0.01
CA PHE A 92 37.71 6.37 -0.10
C PHE A 92 36.94 7.53 -0.75
N LEU A 93 35.85 7.28 -1.50
CA LEU A 93 35.09 8.37 -2.11
C LEU A 93 33.97 8.86 -1.18
N ARG A 94 33.86 10.17 -1.04
CA ARG A 94 32.83 10.80 -0.17
C ARG A 94 31.48 11.01 -0.87
N ASN A 95 31.46 11.01 -2.19
CA ASN A 95 30.23 11.25 -2.96
C ASN A 95 29.33 10.00 -2.96
N ALA A 96 28.08 10.15 -2.52
CA ALA A 96 27.10 9.07 -2.39
C ALA A 96 26.92 8.28 -3.70
N LYS A 97 26.77 8.97 -4.86
CA LYS A 97 26.64 8.30 -6.17
C LYS A 97 27.83 7.41 -6.51
N LYS A 98 29.06 7.87 -6.21
CA LYS A 98 30.28 7.08 -6.44
C LYS A 98 30.42 5.93 -5.47
N LYS A 99 29.97 6.08 -4.22
CA LYS A 99 29.88 4.98 -3.25
C LYS A 99 28.92 3.90 -3.71
N ASN A 100 27.73 4.28 -4.20
CA ASN A 100 26.75 3.33 -4.72
C ASN A 100 27.30 2.55 -5.93
N ILE A 101 28.02 3.21 -6.84
CA ILE A 101 28.74 2.52 -7.94
C ILE A 101 29.77 1.55 -7.37
N GLY A 102 30.53 1.95 -6.35
CA GLY A 102 31.48 1.09 -5.66
C GLY A 102 30.82 -0.15 -5.04
N GLN A 103 29.64 -0.01 -4.43
CA GLN A 103 28.87 -1.14 -3.90
C GLN A 103 28.43 -2.11 -5.00
N ILE A 104 27.94 -1.61 -6.15
CA ILE A 104 27.56 -2.45 -7.30
C ILE A 104 28.76 -3.23 -7.80
N MET A 105 29.90 -2.57 -7.97
CA MET A 105 31.15 -3.21 -8.43
C MET A 105 31.65 -4.27 -7.43
N LEU A 106 31.58 -3.97 -6.13
CA LEU A 106 31.95 -4.90 -5.08
C LEU A 106 31.02 -6.12 -5.07
N GLY A 107 29.70 -5.89 -5.12
CA GLY A 107 28.70 -6.97 -5.19
C GLY A 107 28.88 -7.87 -6.42
N PHE A 108 29.18 -7.30 -7.58
CA PHE A 108 29.52 -8.05 -8.80
C PHE A 108 30.74 -8.95 -8.57
N GLY A 109 31.80 -8.42 -7.99
CA GLY A 109 33.01 -9.20 -7.71
C GLY A 109 32.78 -10.31 -6.69
N ILE A 110 32.02 -10.04 -5.62
CA ILE A 110 31.65 -11.04 -4.61
C ILE A 110 30.82 -12.16 -5.24
N LEU A 111 29.85 -11.84 -6.12
CA LEU A 111 29.02 -12.82 -6.82
C LEU A 111 29.88 -13.82 -7.58
N PHE A 112 30.77 -13.35 -8.44
CA PHE A 112 31.59 -14.23 -9.29
C PHE A 112 32.68 -14.97 -8.50
N THR A 113 33.22 -14.36 -7.44
CA THR A 113 34.13 -15.06 -6.52
C THR A 113 33.41 -16.18 -5.78
N GLY A 114 32.19 -15.91 -5.26
CA GLY A 114 31.35 -16.91 -4.63
C GLY A 114 30.99 -18.07 -5.59
N MET A 115 30.67 -17.78 -6.85
CA MET A 115 30.45 -18.82 -7.87
C MET A 115 31.69 -19.68 -8.09
N SER A 116 32.88 -19.08 -8.18
CA SER A 116 34.13 -19.83 -8.36
C SER A 116 34.43 -20.73 -7.14
N LEU A 117 34.14 -20.26 -5.93
CA LEU A 117 34.27 -21.05 -4.71
C LEU A 117 33.26 -22.19 -4.68
N MET A 118 32.01 -21.96 -5.10
CA MET A 118 31.00 -23.01 -5.22
C MET A 118 31.42 -24.08 -6.24
N ASP A 119 31.87 -23.69 -7.43
CA ASP A 119 32.37 -24.63 -8.44
C ASP A 119 33.50 -25.53 -7.89
N THR A 120 34.43 -24.94 -7.14
CA THR A 120 35.52 -25.68 -6.49
C THR A 120 35.01 -26.60 -5.40
N GLY A 121 34.06 -26.12 -4.57
CA GLY A 121 33.48 -26.86 -3.46
C GLY A 121 32.64 -28.06 -3.90
N VAL A 122 31.93 -27.95 -5.04
CA VAL A 122 31.11 -29.07 -5.55
C VAL A 122 31.88 -30.05 -6.45
N SER A 123 33.06 -29.68 -6.90
CA SER A 123 33.88 -30.55 -7.81
C SER A 123 34.12 -31.96 -7.24
N PRO A 124 34.45 -32.16 -5.94
CA PRO A 124 34.62 -33.51 -5.36
C PRO A 124 33.35 -34.36 -5.37
N LEU A 125 32.16 -33.73 -5.41
CA LEU A 125 30.90 -34.46 -5.42
C LEU A 125 30.70 -35.29 -6.68
N ARG A 126 31.38 -34.94 -7.77
CA ARG A 126 31.35 -35.70 -9.05
C ARG A 126 31.75 -37.15 -8.85
N GLU A 127 32.69 -37.42 -7.95
CA GLU A 127 33.25 -38.75 -7.70
C GLU A 127 32.50 -39.49 -6.57
N SER A 128 31.59 -38.84 -5.87
CA SER A 128 30.80 -39.42 -4.78
C SER A 128 29.69 -40.33 -5.31
N ALA A 129 29.77 -41.63 -5.06
CA ALA A 129 28.74 -42.59 -5.47
C ALA A 129 27.36 -42.25 -4.89
N ALA A 130 27.30 -41.84 -3.62
CA ALA A 130 26.06 -41.43 -2.96
C ALA A 130 25.42 -40.18 -3.62
N PHE A 131 26.25 -39.25 -4.09
CA PHE A 131 25.77 -38.07 -4.79
C PHE A 131 25.27 -38.39 -6.20
N GLN A 132 25.97 -39.28 -6.92
CA GLN A 132 25.50 -39.78 -8.23
C GLN A 132 24.15 -40.50 -8.11
N GLU A 133 23.98 -41.34 -7.11
CA GLU A 133 22.73 -42.06 -6.83
C GLU A 133 21.59 -41.09 -6.48
N LEU A 134 21.89 -40.04 -5.72
CA LEU A 134 20.93 -38.98 -5.43
C LEU A 134 20.43 -38.30 -6.71
N PHE A 135 21.31 -37.96 -7.67
CA PHE A 135 20.91 -37.40 -8.94
C PHE A 135 20.12 -38.33 -9.84
N VAL A 136 20.42 -39.64 -9.81
CA VAL A 136 19.59 -40.65 -10.48
C VAL A 136 18.17 -40.68 -9.87
N THR A 137 18.05 -40.58 -8.56
CA THR A 137 16.76 -40.51 -7.86
C THR A 137 15.99 -39.20 -8.20
N MET A 138 16.70 -38.12 -8.44
CA MET A 138 16.12 -36.80 -8.86
C MET A 138 15.50 -36.80 -10.27
N THR A 139 15.63 -37.91 -11.03
CA THR A 139 14.90 -38.07 -12.30
C THR A 139 13.39 -38.23 -12.08
N ASN A 140 12.95 -38.54 -10.85
CA ASN A 140 11.54 -38.47 -10.45
C ASN A 140 11.12 -36.99 -10.40
N PRO A 141 10.13 -36.58 -11.22
CA PRO A 141 9.78 -35.15 -11.34
C PRO A 141 9.23 -34.56 -10.03
N MET A 142 8.48 -35.32 -9.26
CA MET A 142 7.91 -34.86 -7.99
C MET A 142 9.01 -34.65 -6.94
N LEU A 143 9.99 -35.53 -6.90
CA LEU A 143 11.13 -35.36 -5.99
C LEU A 143 12.01 -34.17 -6.38
N GLY A 144 12.25 -33.97 -7.69
CA GLY A 144 12.96 -32.81 -8.18
C GLY A 144 12.27 -31.49 -7.81
N VAL A 145 10.93 -31.41 -7.99
CA VAL A 145 10.13 -30.24 -7.57
C VAL A 145 10.24 -30.04 -6.06
N LEU A 146 10.09 -31.08 -5.26
CA LEU A 146 10.16 -31.00 -3.80
C LEU A 146 11.53 -30.46 -3.33
N VAL A 147 12.62 -30.99 -3.90
CA VAL A 147 13.97 -30.56 -3.55
C VAL A 147 14.20 -29.09 -3.95
N GLY A 148 13.84 -28.70 -5.17
CA GLY A 148 13.95 -27.30 -5.61
C GLY A 148 13.15 -26.36 -4.72
N MET A 149 11.93 -26.75 -4.34
CA MET A 149 11.06 -25.98 -3.43
C MET A 149 11.70 -25.85 -2.04
N VAL A 150 12.07 -26.95 -1.40
CA VAL A 150 12.63 -26.97 -0.04
C VAL A 150 13.92 -26.18 0.05
N VAL A 151 14.84 -26.38 -0.91
CA VAL A 151 16.10 -25.63 -0.96
C VAL A 151 15.83 -24.12 -1.06
N THR A 152 14.88 -23.73 -1.91
CA THR A 152 14.54 -22.31 -2.08
C THR A 152 13.85 -21.72 -0.85
N VAL A 153 12.98 -22.46 -0.20
CA VAL A 153 12.33 -22.04 1.07
C VAL A 153 13.36 -21.82 2.18
N ILE A 154 14.36 -22.71 2.28
CA ILE A 154 15.43 -22.60 3.29
C ILE A 154 16.33 -21.40 3.00
N ILE A 155 16.77 -21.24 1.74
CA ILE A 155 17.68 -20.17 1.32
C ILE A 155 16.94 -18.83 1.18
N GLN A 156 15.62 -18.87 0.98
CA GLN A 156 14.75 -17.70 0.68
C GLN A 156 15.18 -16.89 -0.57
N SER A 157 15.86 -17.56 -1.51
CA SER A 157 16.33 -16.97 -2.76
C SER A 157 16.33 -18.01 -3.88
N SER A 158 15.44 -17.87 -4.84
CA SER A 158 15.42 -18.73 -6.03
C SER A 158 16.62 -18.51 -6.92
N SER A 159 17.13 -17.28 -7.01
CA SER A 159 18.35 -16.98 -7.77
C SER A 159 19.56 -17.72 -7.19
N ALA A 160 19.68 -17.77 -5.85
CA ALA A 160 20.73 -18.54 -5.19
C ALA A 160 20.54 -20.05 -5.41
N SER A 161 19.33 -20.58 -5.33
CA SER A 161 19.02 -21.99 -5.57
C SER A 161 19.36 -22.42 -7.00
N VAL A 162 18.98 -21.60 -7.99
CA VAL A 162 19.36 -21.84 -9.40
C VAL A 162 20.87 -21.68 -9.60
N GLY A 163 21.52 -20.72 -8.90
CA GLY A 163 22.97 -20.56 -8.90
C GLY A 163 23.71 -21.80 -8.37
N ILE A 164 23.20 -22.43 -7.30
CA ILE A 164 23.73 -23.72 -6.80
C ILE A 164 23.56 -24.81 -7.86
N LEU A 165 22.39 -24.89 -8.52
CA LEU A 165 22.17 -25.85 -9.60
C LEU A 165 23.14 -25.62 -10.78
N GLN A 166 23.41 -24.34 -11.13
CA GLN A 166 24.42 -23.96 -12.12
C GLN A 166 25.83 -24.38 -11.69
N ALA A 167 26.18 -24.24 -10.41
CA ALA A 167 27.47 -24.73 -9.91
C ALA A 167 27.54 -26.26 -9.98
N LEU A 168 26.48 -26.94 -9.55
CA LEU A 168 26.38 -28.41 -9.62
C LEU A 168 26.48 -28.95 -11.06
N SER A 169 26.09 -28.16 -12.07
CA SER A 169 26.22 -28.58 -13.47
C SER A 169 27.69 -28.85 -13.88
N SER A 170 28.66 -28.23 -13.20
CA SER A 170 30.08 -28.48 -13.42
C SER A 170 30.50 -29.93 -13.09
N THR A 171 29.70 -30.65 -12.27
CA THR A 171 29.93 -32.08 -11.96
C THR A 171 29.65 -33.01 -13.15
N GLY A 172 28.90 -32.52 -14.16
CA GLY A 172 28.44 -33.33 -15.28
C GLY A 172 27.31 -34.29 -14.98
N LEU A 173 26.66 -34.20 -13.79
CA LEU A 173 25.55 -35.05 -13.35
C LEU A 173 24.19 -34.43 -13.59
N VAL A 174 24.11 -33.12 -13.77
CA VAL A 174 22.87 -32.39 -13.99
C VAL A 174 22.41 -32.54 -15.42
N THR A 175 21.30 -33.24 -15.64
CA THR A 175 20.67 -33.43 -16.95
C THR A 175 19.43 -32.57 -17.12
N PHE A 176 18.88 -32.46 -18.33
CA PHE A 176 17.59 -31.82 -18.59
C PHE A 176 16.48 -32.42 -17.71
N GLY A 177 16.45 -33.75 -17.62
CA GLY A 177 15.42 -34.46 -16.86
C GLY A 177 15.43 -34.18 -15.37
N SER A 178 16.61 -33.92 -14.78
CA SER A 178 16.73 -33.57 -13.35
C SER A 178 16.62 -32.07 -13.09
N ALA A 179 17.14 -31.23 -13.97
CA ALA A 179 17.18 -29.78 -13.76
C ALA A 179 15.80 -29.11 -13.86
N ILE A 180 14.99 -29.49 -14.84
CA ILE A 180 13.67 -28.85 -15.07
C ILE A 180 12.76 -28.95 -13.84
N PRO A 181 12.52 -30.12 -13.23
CA PRO A 181 11.73 -30.21 -12.01
C PRO A 181 12.28 -29.37 -10.85
N ILE A 182 13.62 -29.34 -10.69
CA ILE A 182 14.27 -28.55 -9.62
C ILE A 182 14.05 -27.05 -9.84
N ILE A 183 14.19 -26.56 -11.08
CA ILE A 183 13.91 -25.15 -11.43
C ILE A 183 12.46 -24.78 -11.16
N LEU A 184 11.51 -25.63 -11.57
CA LEU A 184 10.09 -25.40 -11.33
C LEU A 184 9.74 -25.45 -9.82
N GLY A 185 10.41 -26.33 -9.06
CA GLY A 185 10.31 -26.36 -7.60
C GLY A 185 10.83 -25.07 -6.96
N ALA A 186 11.95 -24.53 -7.47
CA ALA A 186 12.49 -23.28 -6.98
C ALA A 186 11.51 -22.09 -7.20
N HIS A 187 10.76 -22.07 -8.31
CA HIS A 187 9.70 -21.08 -8.51
C HIS A 187 8.62 -21.18 -7.43
N ILE A 188 8.18 -22.38 -7.05
CA ILE A 188 7.21 -22.57 -5.98
C ILE A 188 7.78 -22.07 -4.65
N GLY A 189 9.04 -22.45 -4.34
CA GLY A 189 9.72 -22.06 -3.11
C GLY A 189 9.80 -20.54 -2.90
N THR A 190 9.97 -19.78 -3.97
CA THR A 190 10.04 -18.29 -3.93
C THR A 190 8.76 -17.66 -3.37
N ALA A 191 7.61 -18.28 -3.59
CA ALA A 191 6.33 -17.72 -3.17
C ALA A 191 6.09 -17.83 -1.65
N PHE A 192 6.86 -18.61 -0.94
CA PHE A 192 6.75 -18.73 0.52
C PHE A 192 7.27 -17.48 1.25
N THR A 193 8.28 -16.79 0.72
CA THR A 193 8.84 -15.60 1.38
C THR A 193 7.81 -14.49 1.56
N PRO A 194 7.05 -14.03 0.54
CA PRO A 194 5.97 -13.07 0.74
C PRO A 194 4.87 -13.58 1.67
N LEU A 195 4.55 -14.88 1.65
CA LEU A 195 3.55 -15.46 2.55
C LEU A 195 3.94 -15.35 4.04
N LEU A 196 5.23 -15.48 4.36
CA LEU A 196 5.71 -15.32 5.72
C LEU A 196 5.60 -13.87 6.23
N THR A 197 5.49 -12.89 5.33
CA THR A 197 5.46 -11.46 5.67
C THR A 197 4.06 -10.87 5.77
N ILE A 198 3.00 -11.64 5.47
CA ILE A 198 1.60 -11.14 5.45
C ILE A 198 0.91 -11.13 6.82
N GLY A 199 1.61 -11.47 7.91
CA GLY A 199 1.08 -11.32 9.26
C GLY A 199 0.66 -9.87 9.50
N GLY A 200 -0.61 -9.62 9.82
CA GLY A 200 -1.14 -8.26 9.99
C GLY A 200 -1.52 -7.51 8.70
N SER A 201 -1.32 -8.08 7.51
CA SER A 201 -1.72 -7.43 6.25
C SER A 201 -3.24 -7.42 6.07
N SER A 202 -3.74 -6.44 5.30
CA SER A 202 -5.13 -6.38 4.83
C SER A 202 -5.51 -7.62 4.01
N LYS A 203 -6.79 -7.80 3.75
CA LYS A 203 -7.27 -8.91 2.91
C LYS A 203 -6.66 -8.87 1.51
N ASP A 204 -6.56 -7.69 0.91
CA ASP A 204 -6.01 -7.54 -0.43
C ASP A 204 -4.49 -7.75 -0.45
N GLY A 205 -3.77 -7.38 0.60
CA GLY A 205 -2.37 -7.75 0.78
C GLY A 205 -2.17 -9.27 0.86
N LYS A 206 -3.01 -9.98 1.64
CA LYS A 206 -3.02 -11.45 1.70
C LYS A 206 -3.34 -12.09 0.35
N ARG A 207 -4.33 -11.54 -0.38
CA ARG A 207 -4.70 -11.99 -1.73
C ARG A 207 -3.55 -11.82 -2.72
N ALA A 208 -2.83 -10.70 -2.67
CA ALA A 208 -1.68 -10.46 -3.55
C ALA A 208 -0.56 -11.50 -3.31
N ALA A 209 -0.24 -11.83 -2.06
CA ALA A 209 0.72 -12.89 -1.76
C ALA A 209 0.24 -14.28 -2.21
N LEU A 210 -1.06 -14.57 -2.06
CA LEU A 210 -1.66 -15.82 -2.58
C LEU A 210 -1.64 -15.89 -4.10
N ILE A 211 -1.83 -14.80 -4.81
CA ILE A 211 -1.69 -14.73 -6.28
C ILE A 211 -0.28 -15.19 -6.69
N HIS A 212 0.76 -14.73 -5.99
CA HIS A 212 2.14 -15.16 -6.25
C HIS A 212 2.31 -16.67 -6.03
N LEU A 213 1.73 -17.20 -4.94
CA LEU A 213 1.75 -18.66 -4.66
C LEU A 213 1.04 -19.45 -5.76
N TYR A 214 -0.20 -19.07 -6.12
CA TYR A 214 -0.99 -19.76 -7.14
C TYR A 214 -0.34 -19.71 -8.52
N PHE A 215 0.19 -18.56 -8.90
CA PHE A 215 0.92 -18.41 -10.14
C PHE A 215 2.09 -19.40 -10.23
N ASN A 216 2.89 -19.51 -9.16
CA ASN A 216 4.06 -20.38 -9.16
C ASN A 216 3.68 -21.87 -9.04
N ILE A 217 2.71 -22.23 -8.20
CA ILE A 217 2.27 -23.64 -8.06
C ILE A 217 1.62 -24.11 -9.36
N ILE A 218 0.56 -23.43 -9.82
CA ILE A 218 -0.20 -23.88 -10.99
C ILE A 218 0.69 -23.82 -12.23
N GLY A 219 1.47 -22.74 -12.40
CA GLY A 219 2.39 -22.58 -13.52
C GLY A 219 3.44 -23.68 -13.58
N SER A 220 4.06 -24.01 -12.45
CA SER A 220 5.06 -25.10 -12.39
C SER A 220 4.45 -26.45 -12.73
N PHE A 221 3.28 -26.78 -12.18
CA PHE A 221 2.65 -28.07 -12.46
C PHE A 221 2.13 -28.19 -13.89
N VAL A 222 1.54 -27.11 -14.46
CA VAL A 222 1.08 -27.11 -15.86
C VAL A 222 2.27 -27.23 -16.82
N LEU A 223 3.36 -26.49 -16.59
CA LEU A 223 4.55 -26.59 -17.41
C LEU A 223 5.20 -27.96 -17.28
N LEU A 224 5.29 -28.52 -16.07
CA LEU A 224 5.80 -29.86 -15.85
C LEU A 224 4.99 -30.89 -16.62
N ALA A 225 3.65 -30.84 -16.48
CA ALA A 225 2.75 -31.75 -17.20
C ALA A 225 2.91 -31.62 -18.72
N ALA A 226 2.98 -30.40 -19.25
CA ALA A 226 3.18 -30.15 -20.68
C ALA A 226 4.53 -30.71 -21.19
N ILE A 227 5.63 -30.45 -20.46
CA ILE A 227 6.96 -30.96 -20.83
C ILE A 227 6.99 -32.49 -20.81
N TYR A 228 6.42 -33.12 -19.79
CA TYR A 228 6.37 -34.59 -19.72
C TYR A 228 5.41 -35.19 -20.76
N ALA A 229 4.29 -34.51 -21.09
CA ALA A 229 3.43 -34.94 -22.19
C ALA A 229 4.20 -34.93 -23.52
N VAL A 230 4.95 -33.86 -23.82
CA VAL A 230 5.82 -33.79 -25.02
C VAL A 230 6.89 -34.90 -25.00
N ARG A 231 7.51 -35.11 -23.82
CA ARG A 231 8.51 -36.19 -23.67
C ARG A 231 7.97 -37.56 -24.03
N TYR A 232 6.77 -37.90 -23.55
CA TYR A 232 6.19 -39.25 -23.74
C TYR A 232 5.49 -39.42 -25.09
N THR A 233 5.07 -38.34 -25.76
CA THR A 233 4.38 -38.41 -27.06
C THR A 233 5.32 -38.24 -28.26
N ILE A 234 6.13 -37.22 -28.25
CA ILE A 234 7.00 -36.82 -29.37
C ILE A 234 8.46 -37.24 -29.08
N GLY A 235 8.82 -37.26 -27.79
CA GLY A 235 10.19 -37.43 -27.33
C GLY A 235 10.90 -36.07 -27.24
N ILE A 236 11.87 -35.98 -26.33
CA ILE A 236 12.76 -34.84 -26.18
C ILE A 236 14.17 -35.40 -26.32
N PRO A 237 14.85 -35.23 -27.48
CA PRO A 237 16.16 -35.85 -27.76
C PRO A 237 17.21 -35.51 -26.70
N VAL A 238 17.23 -34.27 -26.22
CA VAL A 238 18.20 -33.74 -25.24
C VAL A 238 17.90 -34.09 -23.79
N TRP A 239 16.90 -34.96 -23.50
CA TRP A 239 16.45 -35.23 -22.14
C TRP A 239 17.53 -35.77 -21.21
N GLY A 240 18.41 -36.59 -21.72
CA GLY A 240 19.55 -37.18 -21.00
C GLY A 240 20.82 -36.37 -21.08
N ASP A 241 20.84 -35.30 -21.86
CA ASP A 241 22.06 -34.50 -22.09
C ASP A 241 22.40 -33.71 -20.82
N VAL A 242 23.70 -33.62 -20.56
CA VAL A 242 24.23 -32.83 -19.44
C VAL A 242 24.06 -31.36 -19.72
N MET A 243 23.53 -30.64 -18.75
CA MET A 243 23.34 -29.20 -18.81
C MET A 243 24.58 -28.46 -18.28
N ASN A 244 24.88 -27.33 -18.90
CA ASN A 244 25.84 -26.35 -18.39
C ASN A 244 25.11 -25.14 -17.76
N LYS A 245 25.86 -24.20 -17.18
CA LYS A 245 25.32 -22.97 -16.55
C LYS A 245 24.45 -22.19 -17.53
N SER A 246 24.86 -22.08 -18.79
CA SER A 246 24.10 -21.36 -19.82
C SER A 246 22.77 -22.00 -20.14
N THR A 247 22.73 -23.35 -20.26
CA THR A 247 21.51 -24.09 -20.56
C THR A 247 20.51 -23.97 -19.38
N ILE A 248 20.99 -24.09 -18.13
CA ILE A 248 20.17 -23.89 -16.93
C ILE A 248 19.56 -22.48 -16.89
N ALA A 249 20.38 -21.44 -17.14
CA ALA A 249 19.90 -20.06 -17.19
C ALA A 249 18.82 -19.86 -18.26
N ASN A 250 19.02 -20.43 -19.46
CA ASN A 250 18.06 -20.33 -20.55
C ASN A 250 16.74 -21.04 -20.23
N ILE A 251 16.79 -22.25 -19.63
CA ILE A 251 15.59 -22.98 -19.21
C ILE A 251 14.87 -22.23 -18.10
N HIS A 252 15.59 -21.64 -17.13
CA HIS A 252 14.99 -20.83 -16.08
C HIS A 252 14.25 -19.62 -16.68
N THR A 253 14.87 -18.90 -17.63
CA THR A 253 14.20 -17.77 -18.31
C THR A 253 13.01 -18.25 -19.15
N LEU A 254 13.19 -19.33 -19.93
CA LEU A 254 12.14 -19.86 -20.79
C LEU A 254 10.93 -20.33 -19.99
N SER A 255 11.14 -21.01 -18.86
CA SER A 255 10.07 -21.48 -17.99
C SER A 255 9.29 -20.31 -17.36
N SER A 256 9.98 -19.24 -16.93
CA SER A 256 9.34 -18.04 -16.40
C SER A 256 8.52 -17.30 -17.46
N VAL A 257 9.06 -17.16 -18.68
CA VAL A 257 8.33 -16.56 -19.81
C VAL A 257 7.13 -17.42 -20.23
N ALA A 258 7.31 -18.74 -20.29
CA ALA A 258 6.22 -19.66 -20.64
C ALA A 258 5.09 -19.62 -19.60
N ALA A 259 5.42 -19.60 -18.31
CA ALA A 259 4.42 -19.44 -17.23
C ALA A 259 3.67 -18.12 -17.37
N MET A 260 4.37 -17.02 -17.64
CA MET A 260 3.75 -15.72 -17.86
C MET A 260 2.79 -15.73 -19.05
N LEU A 261 3.24 -16.22 -20.22
CA LEU A 261 2.41 -16.30 -21.42
C LEU A 261 1.16 -17.16 -21.20
N LEU A 262 1.29 -18.24 -20.42
CA LEU A 262 0.18 -19.12 -20.04
C LEU A 262 -0.88 -18.35 -19.22
N PHE A 263 -0.46 -17.54 -18.24
CA PHE A 263 -1.37 -16.87 -17.33
C PHE A 263 -1.81 -15.48 -17.78
N LEU A 264 -1.15 -14.87 -18.77
CA LEU A 264 -1.51 -13.53 -19.25
C LEU A 264 -2.99 -13.40 -19.60
N PRO A 265 -3.61 -14.33 -20.36
CA PRO A 265 -5.05 -14.28 -20.66
C PRO A 265 -5.92 -14.66 -19.44
N PHE A 266 -5.38 -15.34 -18.46
CA PHE A 266 -6.10 -15.86 -17.27
C PHE A 266 -5.78 -15.11 -15.98
N SER A 267 -5.22 -13.89 -16.07
CA SER A 267 -4.84 -13.09 -14.90
C SER A 267 -6.02 -12.87 -13.92
N SER A 268 -7.24 -12.71 -14.43
CA SER A 268 -8.45 -12.58 -13.62
C SER A 268 -8.81 -13.85 -12.84
N VAL A 269 -8.39 -15.03 -13.31
CA VAL A 269 -8.63 -16.30 -12.61
C VAL A 269 -7.80 -16.36 -11.34
N LEU A 270 -6.55 -15.91 -11.38
CA LEU A 270 -5.68 -15.85 -10.19
C LEU A 270 -6.27 -14.92 -9.12
N SER A 271 -6.78 -13.74 -9.52
CA SER A 271 -7.45 -12.83 -8.60
C SER A 271 -8.72 -13.45 -8.01
N LYS A 272 -9.55 -14.10 -8.82
CA LYS A 272 -10.75 -14.80 -8.33
C LYS A 272 -10.42 -15.91 -7.35
N LEU A 273 -9.39 -16.71 -7.64
CA LEU A 273 -8.95 -17.78 -6.75
C LEU A 273 -8.47 -17.24 -5.39
N ALA A 274 -7.73 -16.13 -5.41
CA ALA A 274 -7.28 -15.47 -4.19
C ALA A 274 -8.48 -14.90 -3.39
N MET A 275 -9.49 -14.32 -4.06
CA MET A 275 -10.72 -13.84 -3.42
C MET A 275 -11.56 -14.98 -2.83
N LEU A 276 -11.59 -16.16 -3.47
CA LEU A 276 -12.26 -17.35 -2.92
C LEU A 276 -11.57 -17.87 -1.66
N THR A 277 -10.25 -17.79 -1.60
CA THR A 277 -9.46 -18.25 -0.45
C THR A 277 -9.52 -17.28 0.72
N VAL A 278 -9.54 -15.98 0.42
CA VAL A 278 -9.72 -14.90 1.40
C VAL A 278 -10.99 -14.14 1.03
N PRO A 279 -12.17 -14.61 1.47
CA PRO A 279 -13.44 -13.99 1.13
C PRO A 279 -13.58 -12.59 1.76
N ASN A 280 -14.43 -11.75 1.16
CA ASN A 280 -14.86 -10.51 1.80
C ASN A 280 -15.69 -10.89 3.03
N SER A 281 -15.34 -10.36 4.20
CA SER A 281 -16.28 -10.23 5.31
C SER A 281 -17.11 -8.98 5.07
N ALA A 282 -18.26 -8.86 5.70
CA ALA A 282 -19.15 -7.71 5.59
C ALA A 282 -18.36 -6.37 5.64
N GLU A 283 -18.83 -5.37 4.91
CA GLU A 283 -18.22 -4.02 4.80
C GLU A 283 -17.83 -3.43 6.15
N GLU A 284 -18.61 -3.72 7.20
CA GLU A 284 -18.36 -3.30 8.58
C GLU A 284 -16.99 -3.74 9.15
N ALA A 285 -16.54 -4.97 8.85
CA ALA A 285 -15.24 -5.44 9.36
C ALA A 285 -14.05 -4.76 8.64
N GLN A 286 -14.27 -4.20 7.47
CA GLN A 286 -13.26 -3.46 6.72
C GLN A 286 -13.17 -2.01 7.21
N GLU A 287 -14.30 -1.40 7.60
CA GLU A 287 -14.35 -0.09 8.24
C GLU A 287 -13.65 -0.11 9.62
N MET A 288 -13.67 -1.23 10.33
CA MET A 288 -13.11 -1.37 11.68
C MET A 288 -11.65 -1.88 11.71
N SER A 289 -10.97 -1.99 10.57
CA SER A 289 -9.58 -2.46 10.51
C SER A 289 -8.58 -1.30 10.62
N MET A 290 -7.51 -1.47 11.43
CA MET A 290 -6.38 -0.53 11.43
C MET A 290 -5.71 -0.48 10.05
N PRO A 291 -5.29 0.69 9.57
CA PRO A 291 -4.41 0.76 8.40
C PRO A 291 -3.07 0.11 8.72
N VAL A 292 -2.52 -0.60 7.75
CA VAL A 292 -1.18 -1.18 7.90
C VAL A 292 -0.18 -0.18 7.33
N LEU A 293 0.71 0.32 8.18
CA LEU A 293 1.80 1.22 7.84
C LEU A 293 3.12 0.44 7.86
N ASP A 294 3.80 0.39 6.72
CA ASP A 294 4.98 -0.46 6.52
C ASP A 294 6.27 0.38 6.47
N GLU A 295 7.05 0.37 7.56
CA GLU A 295 8.31 1.11 7.66
C GLU A 295 9.35 0.69 6.59
N ARG A 296 9.20 -0.48 5.96
CA ARG A 296 10.08 -0.90 4.86
C ARG A 296 9.97 0.01 3.63
N LEU A 297 8.85 0.74 3.52
CA LEU A 297 8.60 1.70 2.44
C LEU A 297 9.38 3.01 2.63
N PHE A 298 10.00 3.27 3.76
CA PHE A 298 10.84 4.46 3.97
C PHE A 298 11.98 4.59 2.98
N LYS A 299 12.41 3.48 2.37
CA LYS A 299 13.37 3.48 1.26
C LYS A 299 12.87 4.17 -0.01
N SER A 300 11.55 4.41 -0.10
CA SER A 300 10.89 5.16 -1.17
C SER A 300 9.91 6.16 -0.53
N PRO A 301 10.40 7.35 -0.13
CA PRO A 301 9.63 8.31 0.64
C PRO A 301 8.28 8.67 0.02
N ALA A 302 8.21 8.86 -1.29
CA ALA A 302 6.96 9.15 -2.00
C ALA A 302 5.90 8.05 -1.83
N VAL A 303 6.32 6.76 -1.80
CA VAL A 303 5.41 5.63 -1.58
C VAL A 303 4.96 5.57 -0.12
N ALA A 304 5.86 5.85 0.82
CA ALA A 304 5.55 5.90 2.25
C ALA A 304 4.54 7.02 2.56
N LEU A 305 4.74 8.21 1.99
CA LEU A 305 3.80 9.35 2.08
C LEU A 305 2.42 9.00 1.52
N GLN A 306 2.37 8.35 0.36
CA GLN A 306 1.10 7.93 -0.23
C GLN A 306 0.38 6.89 0.64
N GLN A 307 1.13 6.00 1.29
CA GLN A 307 0.56 5.06 2.26
C GLN A 307 -0.01 5.78 3.49
N ALA A 308 0.72 6.75 4.03
CA ALA A 308 0.26 7.57 5.14
C ALA A 308 -0.99 8.37 4.75
N LYS A 309 -1.01 9.03 3.58
CA LYS A 309 -2.19 9.73 3.07
C LYS A 309 -3.41 8.83 2.96
N SER A 310 -3.25 7.62 2.43
CA SER A 310 -4.34 6.64 2.36
C SER A 310 -4.87 6.24 3.74
N ALA A 311 -4.01 6.22 4.76
CA ALA A 311 -4.43 5.99 6.14
C ALA A 311 -5.21 7.17 6.71
N VAL A 312 -4.77 8.42 6.46
CA VAL A 312 -5.50 9.63 6.86
C VAL A 312 -6.87 9.71 6.19
N VAL A 313 -6.99 9.36 4.88
CA VAL A 313 -8.29 9.27 4.18
C VAL A 313 -9.24 8.28 4.88
N LYS A 314 -8.74 7.13 5.34
CA LYS A 314 -9.58 6.19 6.09
C LYS A 314 -10.01 6.76 7.45
N MET A 315 -9.13 7.50 8.10
CA MET A 315 -9.41 8.18 9.37
C MET A 315 -10.48 9.27 9.17
N SER A 316 -10.35 10.12 8.16
CA SER A 316 -11.30 11.19 7.86
C SER A 316 -12.72 10.68 7.58
N ARG A 317 -12.83 9.61 6.80
CA ARG A 317 -14.12 8.96 6.53
C ARG A 317 -14.78 8.40 7.80
N ARG A 318 -13.97 7.89 8.74
CA ARG A 318 -14.48 7.39 10.04
C ARG A 318 -14.94 8.51 10.94
N ALA A 319 -14.21 9.62 11.02
CA ALA A 319 -14.61 10.80 11.75
C ALA A 319 -15.94 11.35 11.20
N ALA A 320 -16.04 11.54 9.88
CA ALA A 320 -17.29 11.95 9.24
C ALA A 320 -18.44 10.98 9.51
N ARG A 321 -18.18 9.66 9.50
CA ARG A 321 -19.20 8.66 9.85
C ARG A 321 -19.64 8.77 11.30
N ASN A 322 -18.74 9.06 12.25
CA ASN A 322 -19.11 9.31 13.64
C ASN A 322 -20.04 10.53 13.74
N VAL A 323 -19.73 11.63 13.04
CA VAL A 323 -20.61 12.82 13.02
C VAL A 323 -21.99 12.48 12.48
N SER A 324 -22.09 11.82 11.31
CA SER A 324 -23.36 11.46 10.68
C SER A 324 -24.20 10.48 11.52
N LEU A 325 -23.61 9.79 12.48
CA LEU A 325 -24.30 8.91 13.40
C LEU A 325 -24.67 9.60 14.71
N SER A 326 -23.91 10.62 15.15
CA SER A 326 -24.13 11.29 16.44
C SER A 326 -25.30 12.28 16.40
N THR A 327 -25.50 13.00 15.31
CA THR A 327 -26.56 14.01 15.18
C THR A 327 -27.97 13.41 15.23
N PRO A 328 -28.31 12.26 14.60
CA PRO A 328 -29.63 11.66 14.73
C PRO A 328 -29.97 11.16 16.14
N LEU A 329 -28.95 10.85 16.97
CA LEU A 329 -29.15 10.43 18.36
C LEU A 329 -29.84 11.51 19.22
N LEU A 330 -29.66 12.79 18.86
CA LEU A 330 -30.32 13.91 19.50
C LEU A 330 -31.86 13.87 19.35
N LEU A 331 -32.34 13.20 18.31
CA LEU A 331 -33.76 13.05 18.02
C LEU A 331 -34.33 11.71 18.50
N LYS A 332 -33.53 10.66 18.39
CA LYS A 332 -33.90 9.29 18.75
C LYS A 332 -32.66 8.52 19.24
N MET A 333 -32.73 8.18 20.53
CA MET A 333 -31.66 7.41 21.16
C MET A 333 -31.58 5.97 20.63
N ASP A 334 -30.34 5.49 20.39
CA ASP A 334 -30.03 4.13 19.99
C ASP A 334 -28.68 3.71 20.64
N GLU A 335 -28.74 2.79 21.61
CA GLU A 335 -27.55 2.34 22.37
C GLU A 335 -26.54 1.59 21.51
N ASP A 336 -26.99 0.88 20.47
CA ASP A 336 -26.10 0.19 19.55
C ASP A 336 -25.29 1.19 18.71
N VAL A 337 -25.91 2.30 18.31
CA VAL A 337 -25.24 3.40 17.60
C VAL A 337 -24.23 4.10 18.50
N VAL A 338 -24.59 4.37 19.77
CA VAL A 338 -23.66 4.93 20.77
C VAL A 338 -22.43 4.03 20.94
N SER A 339 -22.64 2.72 21.08
CA SER A 339 -21.55 1.76 21.19
C SER A 339 -20.68 1.76 19.93
N ALA A 340 -21.27 1.83 18.73
CA ALA A 340 -20.55 1.85 17.47
C ALA A 340 -19.69 3.13 17.30
N ILE A 341 -20.19 4.30 17.72
CA ILE A 341 -19.45 5.57 17.73
C ILE A 341 -18.21 5.43 18.63
N ASN A 342 -18.39 4.97 19.88
CA ASN A 342 -17.29 4.84 20.85
C ASN A 342 -16.22 3.85 20.38
N VAL A 343 -16.60 2.73 19.78
CA VAL A 343 -15.64 1.77 19.21
C VAL A 343 -14.87 2.38 18.04
N ARG A 344 -15.53 3.17 17.19
CA ARG A 344 -14.89 3.82 16.04
C ARG A 344 -13.97 4.96 16.49
N GLU A 345 -14.34 5.70 17.55
CA GLU A 345 -13.49 6.72 18.15
C GLU A 345 -12.19 6.15 18.69
N ASN A 346 -12.27 5.11 19.52
CA ASN A 346 -11.07 4.40 19.99
C ASN A 346 -10.16 3.91 18.84
N LEU A 347 -10.73 3.71 17.65
CA LEU A 347 -9.96 3.35 16.46
C LEU A 347 -9.32 4.58 15.81
N ILE A 348 -10.01 5.72 15.78
CA ILE A 348 -9.51 7.02 15.29
C ILE A 348 -8.31 7.45 16.13
N ASP A 349 -8.41 7.43 17.47
CA ASP A 349 -7.32 7.74 18.42
C ASP A 349 -6.08 6.88 18.14
N ARG A 350 -6.29 5.59 17.98
CA ARG A 350 -5.19 4.67 17.66
C ARG A 350 -4.58 4.95 16.29
N MET A 351 -5.39 5.34 15.32
CA MET A 351 -4.90 5.72 13.99
C MET A 351 -4.09 7.00 14.06
N GLU A 352 -4.53 8.01 14.82
CA GLU A 352 -3.77 9.24 15.06
C GLU A 352 -2.37 8.91 15.55
N VAL A 353 -2.27 8.12 16.65
CA VAL A 353 -0.98 7.74 17.23
C VAL A 353 -0.10 6.95 16.25
N GLU A 354 -0.67 5.97 15.53
CA GLU A 354 0.10 5.13 14.61
C GLU A 354 0.55 5.88 13.36
N ILE A 355 -0.32 6.71 12.77
CA ILE A 355 0.01 7.52 11.59
C ILE A 355 1.07 8.56 11.96
N SER A 356 0.89 9.26 13.08
CA SER A 356 1.84 10.27 13.55
C SER A 356 3.20 9.66 13.85
N ASN A 357 3.26 8.52 14.54
CA ASN A 357 4.52 7.81 14.79
C ASN A 357 5.21 7.35 13.50
N TYR A 358 4.45 6.89 12.51
CA TYR A 358 4.98 6.49 11.20
C TYR A 358 5.59 7.69 10.47
N LEU A 359 4.87 8.82 10.42
CA LEU A 359 5.34 10.06 9.81
C LEU A 359 6.58 10.63 10.52
N ILE A 360 6.59 10.64 11.86
CA ILE A 360 7.75 11.09 12.65
C ILE A 360 8.97 10.19 12.37
N LYS A 361 8.82 8.87 12.38
CA LYS A 361 9.94 7.96 12.05
C LYS A 361 10.45 8.16 10.61
N MET A 362 9.59 8.59 9.71
CA MET A 362 9.97 8.90 8.35
C MET A 362 10.93 10.10 8.29
N THR A 363 10.83 11.08 9.21
CA THR A 363 11.74 12.22 9.28
C THR A 363 13.18 11.84 9.67
N ASP A 364 13.39 10.64 10.24
CA ASP A 364 14.74 10.10 10.50
C ASP A 364 15.48 9.68 9.22
N GLN A 365 14.79 9.67 8.08
CA GLN A 365 15.38 9.39 6.77
C GLN A 365 15.90 10.68 6.11
N GLU A 366 16.76 10.55 5.10
CA GLU A 366 17.19 11.68 4.26
C GLU A 366 16.05 12.08 3.31
N LEU A 367 15.14 12.94 3.78
CA LEU A 367 14.02 13.49 3.00
C LEU A 367 14.46 14.72 2.21
N GLY A 368 13.86 14.94 1.04
CA GLY A 368 13.90 16.22 0.35
C GLY A 368 13.00 17.27 1.01
N ASP A 369 13.14 18.53 0.60
CA ASP A 369 12.34 19.63 1.15
C ASP A 369 10.84 19.42 0.90
N ASP A 370 10.45 19.00 -0.30
CA ASP A 370 9.06 18.70 -0.66
C ASP A 370 8.47 17.55 0.18
N GLU A 371 9.27 16.51 0.44
CA GLU A 371 8.84 15.35 1.23
C GLU A 371 8.71 15.73 2.71
N SER A 372 9.60 16.55 3.24
CA SER A 372 9.54 17.05 4.62
C SER A 372 8.32 17.94 4.83
N HIS A 373 7.99 18.79 3.86
CA HIS A 373 6.76 19.60 3.87
C HIS A 373 5.52 18.69 3.86
N ALA A 374 5.48 17.68 2.98
CA ALA A 374 4.35 16.75 2.90
C ALA A 374 4.14 15.96 4.20
N VAL A 375 5.21 15.56 4.91
CA VAL A 375 5.12 14.94 6.25
C VAL A 375 4.44 15.90 7.23
N THR A 376 4.85 17.15 7.26
CA THR A 376 4.30 18.18 8.17
C THR A 376 2.81 18.41 7.88
N GLU A 377 2.44 18.53 6.61
CA GLU A 377 1.04 18.72 6.22
C GLU A 377 0.18 17.49 6.59
N LEU A 378 0.66 16.27 6.37
CA LEU A 378 -0.07 15.07 6.78
C LEU A 378 -0.28 14.99 8.30
N LEU A 379 0.70 15.42 9.11
CA LEU A 379 0.53 15.49 10.57
C LEU A 379 -0.55 16.49 10.97
N ASN A 380 -0.62 17.64 10.29
CA ASN A 380 -1.68 18.61 10.52
C ASN A 380 -3.06 18.04 10.17
N PHE A 381 -3.20 17.35 9.02
CA PHE A 381 -4.46 16.72 8.63
C PHE A 381 -4.91 15.63 9.61
N VAL A 382 -3.98 14.84 10.14
CA VAL A 382 -4.28 13.84 11.19
C VAL A 382 -4.95 14.51 12.40
N THR A 383 -4.39 15.63 12.86
CA THR A 383 -4.94 16.37 14.00
C THR A 383 -6.32 16.97 13.69
N GLU A 384 -6.52 17.53 12.49
CA GLU A 384 -7.83 18.11 12.12
C GLU A 384 -8.92 17.01 12.08
N PHE A 385 -8.63 15.83 11.53
CA PHE A 385 -9.62 14.75 11.44
C PHE A 385 -9.88 14.04 12.77
N GLU A 386 -8.90 13.95 13.67
CA GLU A 386 -9.12 13.47 15.04
C GLU A 386 -10.08 14.39 15.77
N ARG A 387 -9.86 15.72 15.69
CA ARG A 387 -10.74 16.70 16.29
C ARG A 387 -12.18 16.61 15.82
N ILE A 388 -12.41 16.33 14.54
CA ILE A 388 -13.76 16.08 14.00
C ILE A 388 -14.38 14.86 14.67
N GLY A 389 -13.62 13.79 14.90
CA GLY A 389 -14.05 12.59 15.63
C GLY A 389 -14.42 12.90 17.08
N ASP A 390 -13.56 13.61 17.81
CA ASP A 390 -13.78 14.05 19.19
C ASP A 390 -15.09 14.83 19.35
N TYR A 391 -15.35 15.79 18.46
CA TYR A 391 -16.60 16.58 18.53
C TYR A 391 -17.84 15.75 18.19
N ALA A 392 -17.72 14.70 17.39
CA ALA A 392 -18.81 13.76 17.15
C ALA A 392 -19.18 13.00 18.44
N VAL A 393 -18.17 12.58 19.24
CA VAL A 393 -18.41 11.97 20.56
C VAL A 393 -19.04 12.95 21.52
N ASN A 394 -18.60 14.22 21.54
CA ASN A 394 -19.22 15.26 22.37
C ASN A 394 -20.72 15.43 22.04
N ILE A 395 -21.10 15.41 20.75
CA ILE A 395 -22.52 15.46 20.34
C ILE A 395 -23.27 14.20 20.83
N GLN A 396 -22.67 13.02 20.71
CA GLN A 396 -23.25 11.75 21.18
C GLN A 396 -23.48 11.78 22.72
N GLU A 397 -22.49 12.30 23.48
CA GLU A 397 -22.64 12.44 24.95
C GLU A 397 -23.80 13.36 25.31
N LYS A 398 -24.03 14.44 24.54
CA LYS A 398 -25.19 15.33 24.74
C LYS A 398 -26.54 14.65 24.41
N ALA A 399 -26.55 13.75 23.46
CA ALA A 399 -27.73 12.93 23.18
C ALA A 399 -28.02 11.95 24.33
N VAL A 400 -27.01 11.33 24.93
CA VAL A 400 -27.13 10.48 26.11
C VAL A 400 -27.63 11.30 27.31
N GLU A 401 -27.07 12.51 27.54
CA GLU A 401 -27.50 13.42 28.61
C GLU A 401 -29.01 13.79 28.52
N LEU A 402 -29.50 14.07 27.30
CA LEU A 402 -30.91 14.31 27.03
C LEU A 402 -31.77 13.10 27.40
N TYR A 403 -31.34 11.92 26.97
CA TYR A 403 -32.08 10.68 27.24
C TYR A 403 -32.16 10.35 28.74
N GLU A 404 -31.02 10.46 29.46
CA GLU A 404 -30.96 10.21 30.91
C GLU A 404 -31.84 11.19 31.72
N LYS A 405 -32.01 12.43 31.23
CA LYS A 405 -32.88 13.45 31.82
C LYS A 405 -34.35 13.32 31.42
N GLU A 406 -34.70 12.32 30.63
CA GLU A 406 -36.03 12.17 30.02
C GLU A 406 -36.52 13.45 29.31
N ALA A 407 -35.56 14.22 28.72
CA ALA A 407 -35.81 15.50 28.09
C ALA A 407 -35.84 15.34 26.57
N SER A 408 -36.55 16.22 25.87
CA SER A 408 -36.63 16.24 24.42
C SER A 408 -36.69 17.67 23.89
N PHE A 409 -36.15 17.88 22.68
CA PHE A 409 -36.28 19.16 22.00
C PHE A 409 -37.68 19.42 21.50
N SER A 410 -38.06 20.72 21.42
CA SER A 410 -39.29 21.14 20.76
C SER A 410 -39.28 20.82 19.28
N ASP A 411 -40.43 20.73 18.62
CA ASP A 411 -40.49 20.41 17.18
C ASP A 411 -39.81 21.49 16.34
N ILE A 412 -39.80 22.75 16.79
CA ILE A 412 -39.05 23.82 16.17
C ILE A 412 -37.54 23.50 16.23
N ALA A 413 -37.02 23.18 17.42
CA ALA A 413 -35.59 22.86 17.58
C ALA A 413 -35.19 21.59 16.82
N LYS A 414 -36.06 20.60 16.67
CA LYS A 414 -35.81 19.41 15.87
C LYS A 414 -35.64 19.76 14.37
N ASN A 415 -36.52 20.62 13.84
CA ASN A 415 -36.42 21.08 12.43
C ASN A 415 -35.15 21.92 12.20
N GLU A 416 -34.79 22.77 13.16
CA GLU A 416 -33.55 23.53 13.15
C GLU A 416 -32.32 22.62 13.15
N LEU A 417 -32.31 21.59 14.01
CA LEU A 417 -31.19 20.60 14.03
C LEU A 417 -31.11 19.79 12.75
N GLN A 418 -32.22 19.43 12.10
CA GLN A 418 -32.20 18.72 10.81
C GLN A 418 -31.62 19.60 9.69
N LEU A 419 -31.93 20.89 9.67
CA LEU A 419 -31.35 21.81 8.71
C LEU A 419 -29.84 21.96 8.92
N LEU A 420 -29.41 22.09 10.18
CA LEU A 420 -28.00 22.15 10.56
C LEU A 420 -27.25 20.86 10.21
N ASP A 421 -27.85 19.71 10.46
CA ASP A 421 -27.30 18.38 10.12
C ASP A 421 -27.04 18.25 8.59
N SER A 422 -27.98 18.72 7.77
CA SER A 422 -27.78 18.69 6.31
C SER A 422 -26.62 19.57 5.84
N ALA A 423 -26.41 20.72 6.46
CA ALA A 423 -25.26 21.60 6.15
C ALA A 423 -23.94 20.93 6.61
N LEU A 424 -23.96 20.31 7.80
CA LEU A 424 -22.82 19.60 8.36
C LEU A 424 -22.43 18.39 7.50
N GLU A 425 -23.39 17.62 7.01
CA GLU A 425 -23.16 16.49 6.11
C GLU A 425 -22.54 16.93 4.78
N GLN A 426 -23.00 18.06 4.25
CA GLN A 426 -22.48 18.62 3.01
C GLN A 426 -21.03 19.10 3.16
N ILE A 427 -20.67 19.82 4.23
CA ILE A 427 -19.30 20.30 4.45
C ILE A 427 -18.34 19.12 4.68
N LEU A 428 -18.72 18.12 5.45
CA LEU A 428 -17.93 16.91 5.66
C LEU A 428 -17.67 16.16 4.35
N THR A 429 -18.69 16.01 3.53
CA THR A 429 -18.56 15.33 2.23
C THR A 429 -17.60 16.09 1.32
N ARG A 430 -17.77 17.40 1.16
CA ARG A 430 -16.86 18.23 0.35
C ARG A 430 -15.42 18.17 0.84
N THR A 431 -15.21 18.25 2.15
CA THR A 431 -13.88 18.21 2.76
C THR A 431 -13.19 16.88 2.53
N ASN A 432 -13.90 15.76 2.76
CA ASN A 432 -13.35 14.42 2.55
C ASN A 432 -13.03 14.16 1.07
N ASP A 433 -13.94 14.50 0.16
CA ASP A 433 -13.74 14.29 -1.26
C ASP A 433 -12.60 15.18 -1.81
N ALA A 434 -12.49 16.42 -1.35
CA ALA A 434 -11.39 17.31 -1.67
C ALA A 434 -10.05 16.75 -1.20
N PHE A 435 -9.98 16.28 0.05
CA PHE A 435 -8.75 15.70 0.62
C PHE A 435 -8.35 14.39 -0.05
N GLU A 436 -9.29 13.49 -0.30
CA GLU A 436 -9.01 12.19 -0.92
C GLU A 436 -8.47 12.33 -2.35
N ASN A 437 -9.10 13.24 -3.14
CA ASN A 437 -8.81 13.39 -4.57
C ASN A 437 -7.82 14.52 -4.90
N ASP A 438 -7.30 15.23 -3.90
CA ASP A 438 -6.52 16.47 -4.08
C ASP A 438 -7.27 17.51 -4.94
N ASP A 439 -8.60 17.60 -4.75
CA ASP A 439 -9.45 18.47 -5.55
C ASP A 439 -9.50 19.89 -4.95
N ILE A 440 -8.62 20.74 -5.44
CA ILE A 440 -8.50 22.13 -4.99
C ILE A 440 -9.75 22.96 -5.34
N ALA A 441 -10.42 22.66 -6.44
CA ALA A 441 -11.64 23.35 -6.82
C ALA A 441 -12.77 23.05 -5.83
N LEU A 442 -12.86 21.80 -5.36
CA LEU A 442 -13.81 21.39 -4.33
C LEU A 442 -13.41 21.95 -2.95
N ALA A 443 -12.11 21.98 -2.61
CA ALA A 443 -11.61 22.58 -1.38
C ALA A 443 -12.01 24.05 -1.24
N ARG A 444 -11.93 24.84 -2.32
CA ARG A 444 -12.36 26.24 -2.35
C ARG A 444 -13.85 26.47 -2.08
N GLN A 445 -14.68 25.42 -2.16
CA GLN A 445 -16.12 25.48 -1.90
C GLN A 445 -16.47 25.21 -0.42
N VAL A 446 -15.50 24.82 0.40
CA VAL A 446 -15.73 24.50 1.82
C VAL A 446 -15.90 25.78 2.63
N GLU A 447 -15.01 26.77 2.46
CA GLU A 447 -15.02 28.01 3.23
C GLU A 447 -16.32 28.83 3.08
N PRO A 448 -16.90 29.03 1.87
CA PRO A 448 -18.20 29.69 1.74
C PRO A 448 -19.34 28.98 2.47
N LEU A 449 -19.28 27.65 2.59
CA LEU A 449 -20.29 26.87 3.32
C LEU A 449 -20.08 26.98 4.83
N GLU A 450 -18.84 26.98 5.31
CA GLU A 450 -18.51 27.18 6.73
C GLU A 450 -19.01 28.54 7.21
N GLU A 451 -18.77 29.64 6.47
CA GLU A 451 -19.29 30.97 6.83
C GLU A 451 -20.84 30.97 6.95
N VAL A 452 -21.53 30.22 6.10
CA VAL A 452 -22.99 30.09 6.18
C VAL A 452 -23.40 29.23 7.40
N ILE A 453 -22.63 28.21 7.76
CA ILE A 453 -22.87 27.40 8.96
C ILE A 453 -22.70 28.26 10.22
N ASP A 454 -21.69 29.12 10.29
CA ASP A 454 -21.48 30.04 11.40
C ASP A 454 -22.67 30.99 11.59
N ILE A 455 -23.16 31.60 10.50
CA ILE A 455 -24.35 32.45 10.52
C ILE A 455 -25.59 31.65 10.94
N LEU A 456 -25.70 30.40 10.48
CA LEU A 456 -26.80 29.50 10.82
C LEU A 456 -26.79 29.23 12.35
N VAL A 457 -25.63 28.83 12.89
CA VAL A 457 -25.41 28.58 14.32
C VAL A 457 -25.75 29.82 15.16
N GLU A 458 -25.29 31.02 14.76
CA GLU A 458 -25.60 32.27 15.46
C GLU A 458 -27.12 32.53 15.52
N LYS A 459 -27.82 32.40 14.39
CA LYS A 459 -29.28 32.59 14.32
C LYS A 459 -30.05 31.56 15.16
N LEU A 460 -29.63 30.29 15.11
CA LEU A 460 -30.22 29.22 15.91
C LEU A 460 -30.03 29.47 17.41
N ARG A 461 -28.84 29.96 17.80
CA ARG A 461 -28.51 30.37 19.18
C ARG A 461 -29.44 31.49 19.65
N ASP A 462 -29.61 32.55 18.85
CA ASP A 462 -30.46 33.68 19.16
C ASP A 462 -31.95 33.29 19.26
N GLY A 463 -32.45 32.50 18.32
CA GLY A 463 -33.80 31.96 18.32
C GLY A 463 -34.06 31.09 19.57
N HIS A 464 -33.10 30.26 19.97
CA HIS A 464 -33.21 29.43 21.17
C HIS A 464 -33.19 30.26 22.45
N ILE A 465 -32.34 31.28 22.58
CA ILE A 465 -32.31 32.20 23.72
C ILE A 465 -33.67 32.92 23.89
N LYS A 466 -34.30 33.30 22.78
CA LYS A 466 -35.62 33.89 22.78
C LYS A 466 -36.67 32.91 23.32
N ARG A 467 -36.69 31.66 22.84
CA ARG A 467 -37.61 30.61 23.34
C ARG A 467 -37.41 30.29 24.81
N LEU A 468 -36.15 30.34 25.31
CA LEU A 468 -35.87 30.20 26.75
C LEU A 468 -36.49 31.35 27.57
N LYS A 469 -36.36 32.60 27.11
CA LYS A 469 -36.96 33.77 27.77
C LYS A 469 -38.47 33.72 27.79
N ASP A 470 -39.08 33.20 26.74
CA ASP A 470 -40.53 33.08 26.59
C ASP A 470 -41.09 31.83 27.32
N GLY A 471 -40.23 31.01 27.97
CA GLY A 471 -40.61 29.82 28.72
C GLY A 471 -41.08 28.65 27.88
N ILE A 472 -40.78 28.65 26.59
CA ILE A 472 -41.14 27.60 25.62
C ILE A 472 -40.22 26.38 25.77
N CYS A 473 -38.96 26.58 26.18
CA CYS A 473 -37.97 25.55 26.39
C CYS A 473 -37.52 25.45 27.83
N SER A 474 -37.13 24.27 28.30
CA SER A 474 -36.51 24.08 29.62
C SER A 474 -35.03 24.53 29.59
N ILE A 475 -34.49 24.89 30.75
CA ILE A 475 -33.08 25.25 30.90
C ILE A 475 -32.19 24.05 30.55
N ASP A 476 -32.56 22.84 30.97
CA ASP A 476 -31.75 21.61 30.72
C ASP A 476 -31.62 21.32 29.23
N THR A 477 -32.71 21.38 28.47
CA THR A 477 -32.67 21.21 27.02
C THR A 477 -31.94 22.37 26.34
N GLY A 478 -32.00 23.56 26.93
CA GLY A 478 -31.35 24.78 26.43
C GLY A 478 -29.82 24.68 26.43
N VAL A 479 -29.26 24.21 27.52
CA VAL A 479 -27.81 24.02 27.67
C VAL A 479 -27.30 22.98 26.65
N VAL A 480 -27.99 21.85 26.54
CA VAL A 480 -27.62 20.82 25.57
C VAL A 480 -27.71 21.33 24.14
N PHE A 481 -28.74 22.09 23.77
CA PHE A 481 -28.86 22.66 22.43
C PHE A 481 -27.68 23.59 22.09
N LEU A 482 -27.31 24.47 23.02
CA LEU A 482 -26.17 25.38 22.83
C LEU A 482 -24.83 24.64 22.72
N ASP A 483 -24.65 23.59 23.53
CA ASP A 483 -23.45 22.75 23.44
C ASP A 483 -23.35 22.03 22.08
N VAL A 484 -24.48 21.51 21.55
CA VAL A 484 -24.54 20.91 20.23
C VAL A 484 -24.16 21.93 19.15
N LEU A 485 -24.70 23.15 19.17
CA LEU A 485 -24.38 24.22 18.25
C LEU A 485 -22.87 24.52 18.25
N ASN A 486 -22.26 24.62 19.45
CA ASN A 486 -20.82 24.85 19.57
C ASN A 486 -19.98 23.71 18.98
N ASN A 487 -20.39 22.45 19.18
CA ASN A 487 -19.68 21.30 18.59
C ASN A 487 -19.79 21.28 17.08
N VAL A 488 -20.94 21.65 16.50
CA VAL A 488 -21.12 21.74 15.05
C VAL A 488 -20.25 22.87 14.45
N GLU A 489 -20.21 24.04 15.08
CA GLU A 489 -19.34 25.17 14.72
C GLU A 489 -17.86 24.71 14.67
N ARG A 490 -17.41 23.95 15.70
CA ARG A 490 -16.04 23.43 15.74
C ARG A 490 -15.76 22.40 14.64
N ILE A 491 -16.71 21.52 14.33
CA ILE A 491 -16.54 20.56 13.21
C ILE A 491 -16.39 21.31 11.88
N SER A 492 -17.21 22.34 11.62
CA SER A 492 -17.09 23.13 10.39
C SER A 492 -15.78 23.91 10.32
N ASP A 493 -15.30 24.48 11.42
CA ASP A 493 -13.97 25.09 11.55
C ASP A 493 -12.84 24.14 11.13
N HIS A 494 -12.86 22.89 11.62
CA HIS A 494 -11.85 21.89 11.27
C HIS A 494 -11.94 21.47 9.79
N CYS A 495 -13.14 21.36 9.23
CA CYS A 495 -13.34 21.15 7.79
C CYS A 495 -12.71 22.27 6.96
N SER A 496 -12.93 23.51 7.35
CA SER A 496 -12.37 24.69 6.70
C SER A 496 -10.84 24.74 6.83
N ASN A 497 -10.27 24.35 8.00
CA ASN A 497 -8.82 24.23 8.18
C ASN A 497 -8.19 23.21 7.21
N VAL A 498 -8.83 22.07 7.02
CA VAL A 498 -8.38 21.05 6.03
C VAL A 498 -8.39 21.66 4.63
N ALA A 499 -9.48 22.32 4.24
CA ALA A 499 -9.63 22.90 2.91
C ALA A 499 -8.61 24.03 2.65
N ALA A 500 -8.43 24.92 3.62
CA ALA A 500 -7.45 26.01 3.53
C ALA A 500 -6.02 25.49 3.33
N ARG A 501 -5.62 24.43 4.08
CA ARG A 501 -4.30 23.80 3.91
C ARG A 501 -4.13 23.16 2.53
N LEU A 502 -5.16 22.49 2.00
CA LEU A 502 -5.13 21.92 0.65
C LEU A 502 -4.90 23.02 -0.41
N VAL A 503 -5.59 24.14 -0.30
CA VAL A 503 -5.43 25.29 -1.20
C VAL A 503 -4.04 25.87 -1.06
N GLY A 504 -3.56 26.17 0.16
CA GLY A 504 -2.24 26.74 0.43
C GLY A 504 -1.10 25.88 -0.12
N THR A 505 -1.13 24.57 0.14
CA THR A 505 -0.12 23.65 -0.38
C THR A 505 -0.05 23.66 -1.92
N SER A 506 -1.20 23.82 -2.60
CA SER A 506 -1.23 23.85 -4.08
C SER A 506 -0.70 25.15 -4.67
N GLU A 507 -0.80 26.27 -3.95
CA GLU A 507 -0.33 27.59 -4.38
C GLU A 507 1.14 27.85 -4.00
N GLY A 508 1.75 26.95 -3.23
CA GLY A 508 3.13 27.09 -2.75
C GLY A 508 3.29 28.18 -1.69
N ASP A 509 2.20 28.55 -1.04
CA ASP A 509 2.17 29.53 0.03
C ASP A 509 2.33 28.87 1.40
N ASP A 510 3.27 29.36 2.18
CA ASP A 510 3.59 28.90 3.55
C ASP A 510 2.69 29.60 4.60
N TYR A 511 1.48 30.00 4.20
CA TYR A 511 0.52 30.64 5.10
C TYR A 511 -0.18 29.61 5.98
N ASP A 512 -0.39 29.96 7.25
CA ASP A 512 -1.27 29.18 8.12
C ASP A 512 -2.74 29.27 7.64
N SER A 513 -3.55 28.31 8.04
CA SER A 513 -4.97 28.24 7.65
C SER A 513 -5.75 29.52 8.00
N HIS A 514 -5.40 30.17 9.11
CA HIS A 514 -6.06 31.39 9.57
C HIS A 514 -5.77 32.59 8.65
N THR A 515 -4.54 32.69 8.17
CA THR A 515 -4.15 33.76 7.22
C THR A 515 -4.80 33.54 5.85
N LEU A 516 -4.87 32.30 5.38
CA LEU A 516 -5.54 31.94 4.12
C LEU A 516 -7.05 32.22 4.17
N LYS A 517 -7.73 31.86 5.25
CA LYS A 517 -9.14 32.22 5.49
C LYS A 517 -9.33 33.72 5.46
N SER A 518 -8.51 34.48 6.20
CA SER A 518 -8.58 35.94 6.24
C SER A 518 -8.42 36.59 4.86
N LEU A 519 -7.53 36.05 4.02
CA LEU A 519 -7.34 36.51 2.64
C LEU A 519 -8.57 36.23 1.76
N MET A 520 -9.21 35.09 1.90
CA MET A 520 -10.44 34.74 1.18
C MET A 520 -11.60 35.67 1.54
N HIS A 521 -11.76 35.99 2.82
CA HIS A 521 -12.82 36.90 3.31
C HIS A 521 -12.60 38.36 2.92
N HIS A 522 -11.35 38.88 2.95
CA HIS A 522 -11.08 40.28 2.65
C HIS A 522 -11.12 40.61 1.16
N ASN A 523 -10.93 39.62 0.28
CA ASN A 523 -10.95 39.82 -1.17
C ASN A 523 -11.59 38.64 -1.90
N PRO A 524 -12.91 38.40 -1.67
CA PRO A 524 -13.58 37.22 -2.17
C PRO A 524 -13.55 37.14 -3.69
N SER A 525 -13.22 35.98 -4.23
CA SER A 525 -13.30 35.72 -5.65
C SER A 525 -14.77 35.76 -6.11
N LYS A 526 -15.00 35.98 -7.41
CA LYS A 526 -16.35 35.90 -7.96
C LYS A 526 -16.99 34.52 -7.75
N GLU A 527 -16.18 33.49 -7.77
CA GLU A 527 -16.60 32.09 -7.54
C GLU A 527 -16.99 31.87 -6.07
N TYR A 528 -16.20 32.41 -5.13
CA TYR A 528 -16.54 32.40 -3.71
C TYR A 528 -17.90 33.06 -3.45
N SER A 529 -18.11 34.26 -3.98
CA SER A 529 -19.35 35.03 -3.79
C SER A 529 -20.58 34.29 -4.33
N LEU A 530 -20.46 33.64 -5.49
CA LEU A 530 -21.55 32.85 -6.09
C LEU A 530 -21.88 31.63 -5.20
N MET A 531 -20.88 30.92 -4.73
CA MET A 531 -21.07 29.75 -3.86
C MET A 531 -21.68 30.14 -2.51
N TYR A 532 -21.19 31.25 -1.92
CA TYR A 532 -21.76 31.79 -0.68
C TYR A 532 -23.24 32.15 -0.84
N GLU A 533 -23.63 32.83 -1.93
CA GLU A 533 -25.01 33.15 -2.22
C GLU A 533 -25.88 31.88 -2.39
N GLU A 534 -25.32 30.85 -2.99
CA GLU A 534 -25.98 29.57 -3.19
C GLU A 534 -26.23 28.87 -1.86
N CYS A 535 -25.23 28.78 -0.98
CA CYS A 535 -25.34 28.24 0.38
C CYS A 535 -26.33 29.06 1.25
N CYS A 536 -26.31 30.41 1.14
CA CYS A 536 -27.30 31.25 1.82
C CYS A 536 -28.75 30.95 1.39
N LYS A 537 -28.97 30.71 0.11
CA LYS A 537 -30.31 30.31 -0.38
C LYS A 537 -30.72 28.94 0.14
N GLU A 538 -29.80 28.01 0.21
CA GLU A 538 -30.03 26.64 0.63
C GLU A 538 -30.34 26.52 2.12
N TYR A 539 -29.65 27.27 2.99
CA TYR A 539 -29.75 27.09 4.44
C TYR A 539 -30.39 28.26 5.18
N LEU A 540 -30.10 29.53 4.83
CA LEU A 540 -30.63 30.67 5.58
C LEU A 540 -32.06 31.06 5.14
N THR A 541 -32.44 30.78 3.88
CA THR A 541 -33.82 31.05 3.43
C THR A 541 -34.84 30.14 4.07
N PRO A 542 -34.63 28.79 4.17
CA PRO A 542 -35.52 27.91 4.90
C PRO A 542 -35.63 28.27 6.38
N LEU A 543 -34.50 28.62 7.05
CA LEU A 543 -34.54 29.07 8.45
C LEU A 543 -35.45 30.27 8.64
N ALA A 544 -35.30 31.31 7.78
CA ALA A 544 -36.15 32.51 7.85
C ALA A 544 -37.65 32.21 7.55
N ALA A 545 -37.96 31.14 6.86
CA ALA A 545 -39.33 30.67 6.68
C ALA A 545 -39.88 30.01 7.97
N MET A 546 -39.08 29.14 8.62
CA MET A 546 -39.41 28.48 9.90
C MET A 546 -39.63 29.51 10.99
N GLU A 547 -38.83 30.59 11.06
CA GLU A 547 -38.99 31.67 12.07
C GLU A 547 -40.29 32.47 11.91
N LYS A 548 -40.89 32.51 10.72
CA LYS A 548 -42.16 33.20 10.47
C LYS A 548 -43.37 32.34 10.81
N GLU A 549 -43.22 31.02 10.80
CA GLU A 549 -44.30 30.08 11.17
C GLU A 549 -44.32 29.75 12.68
N ALA A 550 -43.25 30.03 13.40
CA ALA A 550 -43.09 29.87 14.84
C ALA A 550 -43.54 31.12 15.61
#